data_dcc93bf9ec4f29dc72124176348db840
#
_entry.id   dcc93bf9ec4f29dc72124176348db840
#
_cell.length_a   1.000
_cell.length_b   1.000
_cell.length_c   1.000
_cell.angle_alpha   90.00
_cell.angle_beta   90.00
_cell.angle_gamma   90.00
#
_symmetry.space_group_name_H-M   'P 1'
#
loop_
_entity.id
_entity.type
_entity.pdbx_description
1 polymer ?
#
loop_
_entity_poly.entity_id
_entity_poly.type
_entity_poly.pdbx_seq_one_letter_code
_entity_poly.pdbx_strand_id
1 'polypeptide(L)'
;MKIPTSLPLWSVVSPIVAWLLLAGSALGMGEVVGGFYTLLLVAGLFAGVLAAVFHAEVVAHRVGEPYGTLVLAVAVTAIEVALIVSLMLAGGAETTGLARDTVFAAVMIILNGMVGLCLLAGGSRHGEQTFGQYGVSASLATLAAIAILTLVLPNYTTTTPGPAYSSSQLAFIAVVSLVLYGTFVLVQTVRHRDYFLPEASVSDEEVHAAPPPTRLAWFSAAWLLACLGGVVLLAKMLAPTLEAAVVGAGAPKALVGIIIATVVLLPEGIAAYQAARANRLQTSLNLALGSALASIGLTIPAVAIVSLATGWTLSLGIDIKSTVLLLLSIIVATLSLGTGRTTVMQGTVHLVIFAVYLFTTIVP
;
A
#
# COMPACT_ATOMS: atom_id res chain seq x y z
N MET A 1 -5.32 -20.14 0.67
CA MET A 1 -3.91 -20.62 0.60
C MET A 1 -3.69 -21.57 1.77
N LYS A 2 -3.16 -22.79 1.57
CA LYS A 2 -2.90 -23.72 2.68
C LYS A 2 -1.64 -23.24 3.40
N ILE A 3 -1.77 -22.76 4.64
CA ILE A 3 -0.61 -22.41 5.46
C ILE A 3 0.03 -23.74 5.90
N PRO A 4 1.32 -23.92 5.61
CA PRO A 4 2.03 -25.14 5.99
C PRO A 4 2.16 -25.22 7.52
N THR A 5 2.14 -26.44 8.05
CA THR A 5 2.38 -26.73 9.48
C THR A 5 3.82 -26.39 9.93
N SER A 6 4.71 -26.13 8.96
CA SER A 6 6.08 -25.65 9.17
C SER A 6 6.34 -24.45 8.26
N LEU A 7 7.14 -23.47 8.72
CA LEU A 7 7.54 -22.32 7.92
C LEU A 7 8.38 -22.77 6.72
N PRO A 8 8.11 -22.28 5.51
CA PRO A 8 8.95 -22.54 4.36
C PRO A 8 10.34 -21.90 4.56
N LEU A 9 11.39 -22.58 4.16
CA LEU A 9 12.78 -22.13 4.38
C LEU A 9 13.02 -20.72 3.85
N TRP A 10 12.43 -20.37 2.69
CA TRP A 10 12.64 -19.04 2.11
C TRP A 10 12.17 -17.90 3.02
N SER A 11 11.06 -18.08 3.77
CA SER A 11 10.52 -17.03 4.65
C SER A 11 11.43 -16.74 5.87
N VAL A 12 12.24 -17.73 6.27
CA VAL A 12 13.21 -17.59 7.35
C VAL A 12 14.57 -17.13 6.81
N VAL A 13 14.98 -17.64 5.65
CA VAL A 13 16.28 -17.31 5.04
C VAL A 13 16.31 -15.89 4.49
N SER A 14 15.21 -15.41 3.88
CA SER A 14 15.16 -14.07 3.29
C SER A 14 15.52 -12.95 4.25
N PRO A 15 14.94 -12.83 5.46
CA PRO A 15 15.34 -11.80 6.41
C PRO A 15 16.79 -11.96 6.90
N ILE A 16 17.29 -13.19 7.07
CA ILE A 16 18.69 -13.43 7.42
C ILE A 16 19.60 -12.87 6.33
N VAL A 17 19.32 -13.18 5.06
CA VAL A 17 20.08 -12.67 3.92
C VAL A 17 19.99 -11.15 3.86
N ALA A 18 18.82 -10.53 4.09
CA ALA A 18 18.65 -9.10 4.14
C ALA A 18 19.59 -8.44 5.19
N TRP A 19 19.64 -8.99 6.40
CA TRP A 19 20.52 -8.50 7.46
C TRP A 19 22.00 -8.75 7.17
N LEU A 20 22.37 -9.87 6.54
CA LEU A 20 23.75 -10.14 6.09
C LEU A 20 24.18 -9.16 5.00
N LEU A 21 23.30 -8.83 4.06
CA LEU A 21 23.58 -7.80 3.05
C LEU A 21 23.76 -6.41 3.69
N LEU A 22 22.95 -6.05 4.69
CA LEU A 22 23.14 -4.81 5.45
C LEU A 22 24.49 -4.78 6.17
N ALA A 23 24.85 -5.86 6.84
CA ALA A 23 26.15 -5.99 7.51
C ALA A 23 27.32 -5.94 6.51
N GLY A 24 27.20 -6.61 5.37
CA GLY A 24 28.19 -6.55 4.29
C GLY A 24 28.40 -5.14 3.75
N SER A 25 27.31 -4.37 3.60
CA SER A 25 27.42 -2.97 3.18
C SER A 25 28.18 -2.12 4.21
N ALA A 26 27.91 -2.32 5.50
CA ALA A 26 28.64 -1.63 6.57
C ALA A 26 30.14 -1.99 6.60
N LEU A 27 30.52 -3.16 6.05
CA LEU A 27 31.91 -3.62 5.90
C LEU A 27 32.54 -3.20 4.55
N GLY A 28 31.87 -2.37 3.75
CA GLY A 28 32.42 -1.86 2.48
C GLY A 28 32.27 -2.81 1.28
N MET A 29 31.50 -3.89 1.38
CA MET A 29 31.30 -4.83 0.26
C MET A 29 30.75 -4.15 -1.01
N GLY A 30 30.02 -3.05 -0.87
CA GLY A 30 29.53 -2.27 -1.99
C GLY A 30 30.62 -1.68 -2.87
N GLU A 31 31.74 -1.27 -2.29
CA GLU A 31 32.91 -0.75 -3.01
C GLU A 31 33.68 -1.86 -3.74
N VAL A 32 33.70 -3.06 -3.15
CA VAL A 32 34.42 -4.22 -3.69
C VAL A 32 33.66 -4.88 -4.84
N VAL A 33 32.34 -5.05 -4.67
CA VAL A 33 31.47 -5.82 -5.58
C VAL A 33 30.76 -4.92 -6.61
N GLY A 34 30.66 -3.61 -6.32
CA GLY A 34 30.06 -2.62 -7.22
C GLY A 34 28.59 -2.85 -7.51
N GLY A 35 28.15 -2.60 -8.76
CA GLY A 35 26.74 -2.66 -9.17
C GLY A 35 26.07 -4.02 -8.96
N PHE A 36 26.81 -5.12 -8.95
CA PHE A 36 26.25 -6.43 -8.62
C PHE A 36 25.76 -6.51 -7.17
N TYR A 37 26.45 -5.83 -6.24
CA TYR A 37 26.00 -5.75 -4.85
C TYR A 37 24.66 -5.00 -4.74
N THR A 38 24.49 -3.93 -5.51
CA THR A 38 23.21 -3.20 -5.59
C THR A 38 22.07 -4.10 -6.04
N LEU A 39 22.30 -4.98 -7.04
CA LEU A 39 21.31 -5.97 -7.46
C LEU A 39 20.95 -6.95 -6.34
N LEU A 40 21.94 -7.38 -5.55
CA LEU A 40 21.68 -8.25 -4.39
C LEU A 40 20.85 -7.53 -3.31
N LEU A 41 21.12 -6.24 -3.06
CA LEU A 41 20.32 -5.42 -2.14
C LEU A 41 18.87 -5.27 -2.61
N VAL A 42 18.65 -5.04 -3.90
CA VAL A 42 17.30 -4.98 -4.51
C VAL A 42 16.60 -6.33 -4.35
N ALA A 43 17.26 -7.43 -4.69
CA ALA A 43 16.70 -8.78 -4.52
C ALA A 43 16.38 -9.08 -3.05
N GLY A 44 17.27 -8.68 -2.12
CA GLY A 44 17.08 -8.79 -0.68
C GLY A 44 15.89 -7.98 -0.18
N LEU A 45 15.67 -6.78 -0.72
CA LEU A 45 14.52 -5.93 -0.41
C LEU A 45 13.20 -6.63 -0.82
N PHE A 46 13.10 -7.10 -2.06
CA PHE A 46 11.91 -7.82 -2.53
C PHE A 46 11.65 -9.10 -1.72
N ALA A 47 12.68 -9.90 -1.49
CA ALA A 47 12.56 -11.11 -0.69
C ALA A 47 12.14 -10.81 0.75
N GLY A 48 12.67 -9.74 1.34
CA GLY A 48 12.32 -9.26 2.68
C GLY A 48 10.86 -8.82 2.77
N VAL A 49 10.34 -8.07 1.78
CA VAL A 49 8.93 -7.65 1.71
C VAL A 49 8.00 -8.87 1.61
N LEU A 50 8.30 -9.83 0.71
CA LEU A 50 7.51 -11.06 0.57
C LEU A 50 7.52 -11.89 1.86
N ALA A 51 8.67 -11.99 2.54
CA ALA A 51 8.77 -12.69 3.81
C ALA A 51 7.99 -11.98 4.93
N ALA A 52 8.02 -10.64 4.97
CA ALA A 52 7.24 -9.86 5.93
C ALA A 52 5.74 -10.12 5.77
N VAL A 53 5.23 -10.08 4.54
CA VAL A 53 3.82 -10.36 4.25
C VAL A 53 3.44 -11.81 4.63
N PHE A 54 4.27 -12.78 4.28
CA PHE A 54 4.04 -14.17 4.67
C PHE A 54 3.93 -14.34 6.20
N HIS A 55 4.85 -13.73 6.95
CA HIS A 55 4.80 -13.79 8.43
C HIS A 55 3.60 -13.03 8.99
N ALA A 56 3.20 -11.89 8.39
CA ALA A 56 1.99 -11.17 8.76
C ALA A 56 0.73 -12.03 8.50
N GLU A 57 0.66 -12.77 7.38
CA GLU A 57 -0.43 -13.71 7.09
C GLU A 57 -0.52 -14.83 8.13
N VAL A 58 0.60 -15.40 8.57
CA VAL A 58 0.62 -16.43 9.62
C VAL A 58 0.07 -15.88 10.94
N VAL A 59 0.46 -14.67 11.33
CA VAL A 59 -0.04 -14.00 12.53
C VAL A 59 -1.54 -13.70 12.39
N ALA A 60 -1.95 -13.14 11.26
CA ALA A 60 -3.34 -12.81 10.94
C ALA A 60 -4.24 -14.04 11.00
N HIS A 61 -3.78 -15.16 10.43
CA HIS A 61 -4.54 -16.43 10.46
C HIS A 61 -4.66 -16.99 11.87
N ARG A 62 -3.67 -16.81 12.75
CA ARG A 62 -3.76 -17.20 14.16
C ARG A 62 -4.74 -16.34 14.94
N VAL A 63 -4.78 -15.04 14.67
CA VAL A 63 -5.70 -14.09 15.32
C VAL A 63 -7.14 -14.37 14.88
N GLY A 64 -7.31 -14.80 13.61
CA GLY A 64 -8.62 -15.13 13.03
C GLY A 64 -9.44 -13.91 12.64
N GLU A 65 -10.53 -14.17 11.89
CA GLU A 65 -11.46 -13.15 11.46
C GLU A 65 -12.31 -12.61 12.63
N PRO A 66 -12.58 -11.31 12.70
CA PRO A 66 -12.27 -10.27 11.71
C PRO A 66 -10.93 -9.54 11.93
N TYR A 67 -10.23 -9.86 13.00
CA TYR A 67 -9.01 -9.13 13.40
C TYR A 67 -7.77 -9.50 12.58
N GLY A 68 -7.77 -10.67 11.95
CA GLY A 68 -6.67 -11.13 11.12
C GLY A 68 -6.42 -10.22 9.92
N THR A 69 -7.46 -9.81 9.23
CA THR A 69 -7.36 -8.86 8.10
C THR A 69 -6.84 -7.50 8.54
N LEU A 70 -7.25 -7.04 9.73
CA LEU A 70 -6.73 -5.79 10.32
C LEU A 70 -5.23 -5.90 10.65
N VAL A 71 -4.80 -7.02 11.26
CA VAL A 71 -3.38 -7.27 11.58
C VAL A 71 -2.54 -7.24 10.30
N LEU A 72 -2.99 -7.88 9.23
CA LEU A 72 -2.29 -7.89 7.95
C LEU A 72 -2.18 -6.48 7.37
N ALA A 73 -3.29 -5.74 7.28
CA ALA A 73 -3.32 -4.38 6.75
C ALA A 73 -2.40 -3.44 7.55
N VAL A 74 -2.45 -3.50 8.88
CA VAL A 74 -1.59 -2.68 9.76
C VAL A 74 -0.12 -3.07 9.58
N ALA A 75 0.20 -4.36 9.48
CA ALA A 75 1.58 -4.82 9.30
C ALA A 75 2.20 -4.30 7.99
N VAL A 76 1.47 -4.39 6.88
CA VAL A 76 1.94 -3.90 5.57
C VAL A 76 2.06 -2.37 5.58
N THR A 77 1.05 -1.68 6.11
CA THR A 77 1.11 -0.21 6.22
C THR A 77 2.22 0.24 7.17
N ALA A 78 2.54 -0.52 8.21
CA ALA A 78 3.69 -0.22 9.07
C ALA A 78 5.03 -0.28 8.32
N ILE A 79 5.18 -1.20 7.34
CA ILE A 79 6.35 -1.23 6.45
C ILE A 79 6.40 0.06 5.62
N GLU A 80 5.29 0.42 4.99
CA GLU A 80 5.18 1.63 4.16
C GLU A 80 5.50 2.90 4.96
N VAL A 81 4.84 3.08 6.09
CA VAL A 81 5.03 4.24 6.99
C VAL A 81 6.47 4.31 7.49
N ALA A 82 7.04 3.19 7.98
CA ALA A 82 8.40 3.16 8.49
C ALA A 82 9.42 3.50 7.40
N LEU A 83 9.17 3.07 6.16
CA LEU A 83 10.00 3.39 5.01
C LEU A 83 9.93 4.88 4.67
N ILE A 84 8.74 5.45 4.53
CA ILE A 84 8.52 6.87 4.23
C ILE A 84 9.16 7.75 5.32
N VAL A 85 8.86 7.46 6.60
CA VAL A 85 9.42 8.20 7.74
C VAL A 85 10.94 8.09 7.78
N SER A 86 11.51 6.90 7.55
CA SER A 86 12.96 6.71 7.51
C SER A 86 13.64 7.53 6.41
N LEU A 87 13.02 7.59 5.22
CA LEU A 87 13.52 8.39 4.11
C LEU A 87 13.38 9.90 4.38
N MET A 88 12.27 10.32 4.97
CA MET A 88 12.09 11.73 5.38
C MET A 88 13.12 12.16 6.43
N LEU A 89 13.38 11.34 7.45
CA LEU A 89 14.38 11.63 8.46
C LEU A 89 15.80 11.63 7.89
N ALA A 90 16.07 10.84 6.86
CA ALA A 90 17.39 10.81 6.20
C ALA A 90 17.60 12.02 5.26
N GLY A 91 16.57 12.44 4.52
CA GLY A 91 16.63 13.53 3.56
C GLY A 91 16.29 14.91 4.14
N GLY A 92 15.75 14.96 5.36
CA GLY A 92 15.42 16.22 6.05
C GLY A 92 14.37 17.07 5.33
N ALA A 93 14.53 18.38 5.40
CA ALA A 93 13.59 19.35 4.84
C ALA A 93 13.38 19.23 3.31
N GLU A 94 14.29 18.61 2.59
CA GLU A 94 14.19 18.43 1.13
C GLU A 94 13.20 17.32 0.73
N THR A 95 12.83 16.44 1.67
CA THR A 95 11.94 15.30 1.44
C THR A 95 10.53 15.51 1.96
N THR A 96 10.13 16.74 2.27
CA THR A 96 8.80 17.07 2.83
C THR A 96 7.62 16.72 1.90
N GLY A 97 7.86 16.58 0.59
CA GLY A 97 6.87 16.11 -0.40
C GLY A 97 6.82 14.59 -0.58
N LEU A 98 7.78 13.83 -0.04
CA LEU A 98 7.90 12.39 -0.32
C LEU A 98 6.66 11.61 0.13
N ALA A 99 6.12 11.93 1.30
CA ALA A 99 4.91 11.27 1.81
C ALA A 99 3.71 11.51 0.88
N ARG A 100 3.52 12.74 0.40
CA ARG A 100 2.50 13.10 -0.58
C ARG A 100 2.66 12.26 -1.85
N ASP A 101 3.86 12.25 -2.42
CA ASP A 101 4.13 11.59 -3.70
C ASP A 101 3.94 10.08 -3.61
N THR A 102 4.38 9.46 -2.50
CA THR A 102 4.22 8.03 -2.26
C THR A 102 2.76 7.64 -2.01
N VAL A 103 2.04 8.39 -1.17
CA VAL A 103 0.62 8.12 -0.88
C VAL A 103 -0.24 8.34 -2.13
N PHE A 104 0.00 9.41 -2.89
CA PHE A 104 -0.69 9.64 -4.16
C PHE A 104 -0.42 8.51 -5.15
N ALA A 105 0.86 8.09 -5.29
CA ALA A 105 1.23 6.95 -6.13
C ALA A 105 0.51 5.67 -5.68
N ALA A 106 0.45 5.37 -4.38
CA ALA A 106 -0.26 4.20 -3.85
C ALA A 106 -1.74 4.23 -4.22
N VAL A 107 -2.43 5.37 -4.05
CA VAL A 107 -3.84 5.53 -4.44
C VAL A 107 -4.02 5.29 -5.94
N MET A 108 -3.17 5.86 -6.80
CA MET A 108 -3.25 5.70 -8.25
C MET A 108 -2.96 4.26 -8.69
N ILE A 109 -1.95 3.62 -8.10
CA ILE A 109 -1.61 2.21 -8.36
C ILE A 109 -2.77 1.31 -7.97
N ILE A 110 -3.37 1.53 -6.80
CA ILE A 110 -4.45 0.68 -6.31
C ILE A 110 -5.74 0.91 -7.11
N LEU A 111 -6.23 2.14 -7.22
CA LEU A 111 -7.51 2.42 -7.88
C LEU A 111 -7.48 2.11 -9.38
N ASN A 112 -6.37 2.36 -10.05
CA ASN A 112 -6.31 2.24 -11.50
C ASN A 112 -5.48 1.03 -11.97
N GLY A 113 -4.32 0.79 -11.38
CA GLY A 113 -3.46 -0.35 -11.72
C GLY A 113 -4.03 -1.66 -11.19
N MET A 114 -4.13 -1.78 -9.87
CA MET A 114 -4.53 -3.04 -9.21
C MET A 114 -5.99 -3.39 -9.49
N VAL A 115 -6.93 -2.47 -9.21
CA VAL A 115 -8.36 -2.69 -9.50
C VAL A 115 -8.56 -2.92 -10.99
N GLY A 116 -7.94 -2.11 -11.86
CA GLY A 116 -8.01 -2.29 -13.30
C GLY A 116 -7.56 -3.67 -13.77
N LEU A 117 -6.42 -4.17 -13.29
CA LEU A 117 -5.93 -5.53 -13.59
C LEU A 117 -6.87 -6.62 -13.06
N CYS A 118 -7.42 -6.45 -11.85
CA CYS A 118 -8.36 -7.40 -11.26
C CYS A 118 -9.64 -7.49 -12.09
N LEU A 119 -10.23 -6.35 -12.45
CA LEU A 119 -11.44 -6.30 -13.27
C LEU A 119 -11.21 -6.84 -14.68
N LEU A 120 -10.07 -6.51 -15.31
CA LEU A 120 -9.71 -7.03 -16.62
C LEU A 120 -9.52 -8.55 -16.59
N ALA A 121 -8.74 -9.05 -15.63
CA ALA A 121 -8.44 -10.48 -15.51
C ALA A 121 -9.68 -11.31 -15.16
N GLY A 122 -10.50 -10.81 -14.25
CA GLY A 122 -11.76 -11.46 -13.86
C GLY A 122 -12.77 -11.44 -14.98
N GLY A 123 -13.01 -10.27 -15.60
CA GLY A 123 -13.93 -10.08 -16.71
C GLY A 123 -13.53 -10.88 -17.95
N SER A 124 -12.23 -10.96 -18.28
CA SER A 124 -11.75 -11.78 -19.41
C SER A 124 -11.98 -13.28 -19.21
N ARG A 125 -11.97 -13.74 -17.95
CA ARG A 125 -12.12 -15.17 -17.63
C ARG A 125 -13.58 -15.58 -17.40
N HIS A 126 -14.38 -14.70 -16.79
CA HIS A 126 -15.73 -15.01 -16.31
C HIS A 126 -16.83 -14.23 -17.04
N GLY A 127 -16.46 -13.28 -17.94
CA GLY A 127 -17.38 -12.39 -18.64
C GLY A 127 -17.84 -11.24 -17.76
N GLU A 128 -18.72 -11.52 -16.81
CA GLU A 128 -19.22 -10.57 -15.81
C GLU A 128 -18.94 -11.14 -14.41
N GLN A 129 -18.55 -10.26 -13.47
CA GLN A 129 -18.38 -10.61 -12.07
C GLN A 129 -19.24 -9.71 -11.18
N THR A 130 -19.77 -10.27 -10.09
CA THR A 130 -20.60 -9.58 -9.10
C THR A 130 -19.85 -9.40 -7.78
N PHE A 131 -20.26 -8.38 -7.01
CA PHE A 131 -19.75 -8.09 -5.67
C PHE A 131 -20.75 -7.26 -4.86
N GLY A 132 -20.60 -7.25 -3.54
CA GLY A 132 -21.45 -6.47 -2.63
C GLY A 132 -21.20 -4.96 -2.76
N GLN A 133 -22.17 -4.24 -3.30
CA GLN A 133 -22.07 -2.81 -3.58
C GLN A 133 -21.86 -1.96 -2.33
N TYR A 134 -22.50 -2.30 -1.20
CA TYR A 134 -22.47 -1.47 0.01
C TYR A 134 -21.08 -1.32 0.61
N GLY A 135 -20.34 -2.42 0.74
CA GLY A 135 -18.97 -2.41 1.27
C GLY A 135 -18.01 -1.62 0.39
N VAL A 136 -18.10 -1.84 -0.93
CA VAL A 136 -17.27 -1.13 -1.91
C VAL A 136 -17.57 0.37 -1.93
N SER A 137 -18.86 0.76 -1.92
CA SER A 137 -19.26 2.16 -1.88
C SER A 137 -18.80 2.87 -0.59
N ALA A 138 -18.89 2.20 0.57
CA ALA A 138 -18.38 2.73 1.84
C ALA A 138 -16.86 2.93 1.78
N SER A 139 -16.11 1.98 1.22
CA SER A 139 -14.66 2.08 1.03
C SER A 139 -14.29 3.26 0.12
N LEU A 140 -14.96 3.40 -1.03
CA LEU A 140 -14.70 4.48 -1.98
C LEU A 140 -15.05 5.86 -1.41
N ALA A 141 -16.16 5.99 -0.69
CA ALA A 141 -16.56 7.24 -0.07
C ALA A 141 -15.54 7.68 1.00
N THR A 142 -15.08 6.74 1.83
CA THR A 142 -14.05 7.00 2.85
C THR A 142 -12.72 7.37 2.21
N LEU A 143 -12.30 6.63 1.18
CA LEU A 143 -11.06 6.90 0.45
C LEU A 143 -11.10 8.28 -0.22
N ALA A 144 -12.20 8.62 -0.88
CA ALA A 144 -12.40 9.91 -1.53
C ALA A 144 -12.30 11.05 -0.50
N ALA A 145 -12.97 10.90 0.65
CA ALA A 145 -12.92 11.91 1.71
C ALA A 145 -11.49 12.10 2.24
N ILE A 146 -10.80 11.03 2.61
CA ILE A 146 -9.43 11.13 3.13
C ILE A 146 -8.50 11.69 2.05
N ALA A 147 -8.54 11.18 0.81
CA ALA A 147 -7.65 11.62 -0.26
C ALA A 147 -7.82 13.11 -0.59
N ILE A 148 -9.06 13.60 -0.70
CA ILE A 148 -9.30 15.01 -0.98
C ILE A 148 -8.90 15.90 0.19
N LEU A 149 -9.23 15.53 1.43
CA LEU A 149 -8.88 16.30 2.60
C LEU A 149 -7.37 16.35 2.85
N THR A 150 -6.63 15.31 2.49
CA THR A 150 -5.18 15.25 2.75
C THR A 150 -4.32 15.71 1.59
N LEU A 151 -4.73 15.46 0.34
CA LEU A 151 -3.89 15.69 -0.85
C LEU A 151 -4.37 16.88 -1.72
N VAL A 152 -5.62 17.29 -1.62
CA VAL A 152 -6.15 18.39 -2.47
C VAL A 152 -6.38 19.65 -1.64
N LEU A 153 -7.06 19.54 -0.51
CA LEU A 153 -7.43 20.68 0.33
C LEU A 153 -6.23 21.54 0.80
N PRO A 154 -5.01 21.00 1.05
CA PRO A 154 -3.86 21.82 1.41
C PRO A 154 -3.51 22.93 0.42
N ASN A 155 -3.84 22.74 -0.88
CA ASN A 155 -3.60 23.73 -1.92
C ASN A 155 -4.49 24.98 -1.79
N TYR A 156 -5.59 24.89 -1.04
CA TYR A 156 -6.62 25.92 -0.93
C TYR A 156 -6.69 26.56 0.46
N THR A 157 -5.84 26.13 1.39
CA THR A 157 -5.71 26.77 2.70
C THR A 157 -4.77 27.97 2.60
N THR A 158 -5.08 29.04 3.36
CA THR A 158 -4.36 30.32 3.27
C THR A 158 -3.53 30.65 4.52
N THR A 159 -3.58 29.80 5.54
CA THR A 159 -2.89 30.02 6.83
C THR A 159 -1.36 29.84 6.71
N THR A 160 -0.92 28.95 5.83
CA THR A 160 0.49 28.68 5.55
C THR A 160 0.74 28.84 4.05
N PRO A 161 1.81 29.51 3.62
CA PRO A 161 2.15 29.58 2.20
C PRO A 161 2.45 28.20 1.59
N GLY A 162 2.03 27.99 0.34
CA GLY A 162 2.28 26.75 -0.40
C GLY A 162 1.23 25.67 -0.15
N PRO A 163 1.45 24.47 -0.70
CA PRO A 163 0.52 23.33 -0.62
C PRO A 163 0.65 22.59 0.72
N ALA A 164 0.50 23.31 1.82
CA ALA A 164 0.79 22.84 3.16
C ALA A 164 -0.27 23.29 4.17
N TYR A 165 -0.47 22.48 5.20
CA TYR A 165 -1.26 22.85 6.36
C TYR A 165 -0.42 23.53 7.42
N SER A 166 -1.02 24.45 8.20
CA SER A 166 -0.44 24.89 9.47
C SER A 166 -0.38 23.73 10.47
N SER A 167 0.44 23.84 11.52
CA SER A 167 0.57 22.78 12.52
C SER A 167 -0.77 22.37 13.15
N SER A 168 -1.66 23.31 13.42
CA SER A 168 -2.99 23.03 13.97
C SER A 168 -3.92 22.34 12.94
N GLN A 169 -3.89 22.80 11.68
CA GLN A 169 -4.64 22.15 10.60
C GLN A 169 -4.12 20.75 10.34
N LEU A 170 -2.80 20.56 10.31
CA LEU A 170 -2.17 19.25 10.11
C LEU A 170 -2.55 18.26 11.22
N ALA A 171 -2.49 18.71 12.49
CA ALA A 171 -2.92 17.89 13.62
C ALA A 171 -4.41 17.50 13.53
N PHE A 172 -5.26 18.46 13.16
CA PHE A 172 -6.70 18.22 12.97
C PHE A 172 -6.97 17.22 11.86
N ILE A 173 -6.35 17.38 10.68
CA ILE A 173 -6.51 16.49 9.54
C ILE A 173 -5.96 15.08 9.84
N ALA A 174 -4.87 14.97 10.60
CA ALA A 174 -4.37 13.69 11.07
C ALA A 174 -5.40 12.95 11.95
N VAL A 175 -6.05 13.67 12.88
CA VAL A 175 -7.14 13.10 13.69
C VAL A 175 -8.35 12.72 12.82
N VAL A 176 -8.76 13.58 11.88
CA VAL A 176 -9.87 13.28 10.94
C VAL A 176 -9.56 12.01 10.14
N SER A 177 -8.34 11.85 9.62
CA SER A 177 -7.92 10.65 8.89
C SER A 177 -8.00 9.39 9.74
N LEU A 178 -7.54 9.45 11.00
CA LEU A 178 -7.65 8.33 11.95
C LEU A 178 -9.11 8.00 12.29
N VAL A 179 -9.96 9.00 12.46
CA VAL A 179 -11.39 8.80 12.74
C VAL A 179 -12.08 8.13 11.55
N LEU A 180 -11.84 8.61 10.33
CA LEU A 180 -12.43 8.03 9.12
C LEU A 180 -11.95 6.60 8.90
N TYR A 181 -10.64 6.37 8.99
CA TYR A 181 -10.07 5.03 8.85
C TYR A 181 -10.52 4.08 9.96
N GLY A 182 -10.50 4.53 11.22
CA GLY A 182 -10.96 3.74 12.36
C GLY A 182 -12.45 3.40 12.29
N THR A 183 -13.28 4.34 11.82
CA THR A 183 -14.70 4.09 11.58
C THR A 183 -14.90 3.07 10.45
N PHE A 184 -14.14 3.20 9.36
CA PHE A 184 -14.16 2.21 8.28
C PHE A 184 -13.80 0.81 8.79
N VAL A 185 -12.70 0.68 9.55
CA VAL A 185 -12.29 -0.60 10.15
C VAL A 185 -13.38 -1.16 11.06
N LEU A 186 -13.99 -0.33 11.91
CA LEU A 186 -15.10 -0.75 12.80
C LEU A 186 -16.30 -1.26 11.99
N VAL A 187 -16.66 -0.57 10.91
CA VAL A 187 -17.76 -0.96 10.03
C VAL A 187 -17.44 -2.28 9.31
N GLN A 188 -16.25 -2.40 8.76
CA GLN A 188 -15.80 -3.58 8.01
C GLN A 188 -15.69 -4.83 8.88
N THR A 189 -15.21 -4.68 10.13
CA THR A 189 -14.87 -5.84 10.98
C THR A 189 -15.97 -6.23 11.95
N VAL A 190 -16.76 -5.27 12.43
CA VAL A 190 -17.72 -5.50 13.55
C VAL A 190 -19.16 -5.16 13.14
N ARG A 191 -19.42 -3.90 12.71
CA ARG A 191 -20.81 -3.41 12.65
C ARG A 191 -21.58 -3.87 11.41
N HIS A 192 -20.93 -3.93 10.25
CA HIS A 192 -21.51 -4.32 8.98
C HIS A 192 -20.59 -5.26 8.22
N ARG A 193 -20.06 -6.24 8.92
CA ARG A 193 -19.15 -7.24 8.35
C ARG A 193 -19.73 -7.92 7.11
N ASP A 194 -21.05 -8.17 7.11
CA ASP A 194 -21.76 -8.84 6.02
C ASP A 194 -21.65 -8.09 4.69
N TYR A 195 -21.44 -6.75 4.70
CA TYR A 195 -21.25 -5.97 3.48
C TYR A 195 -19.93 -6.24 2.77
N PHE A 196 -18.99 -6.85 3.47
CA PHE A 196 -17.63 -7.14 2.99
C PHE A 196 -17.39 -8.64 2.78
N LEU A 197 -18.33 -9.49 3.19
CA LEU A 197 -18.24 -10.92 2.92
C LEU A 197 -18.66 -11.23 1.48
N PRO A 198 -18.04 -12.24 0.82
CA PRO A 198 -18.54 -12.75 -0.45
C PRO A 198 -19.98 -13.23 -0.30
N GLU A 199 -20.83 -12.96 -1.29
CA GLU A 199 -22.13 -13.61 -1.37
C GLU A 199 -21.92 -15.13 -1.38
N ALA A 200 -22.52 -15.84 -0.42
CA ALA A 200 -22.32 -17.26 -0.24
C ALA A 200 -22.76 -18.02 -1.50
N SER A 201 -21.81 -18.46 -2.31
CA SER A 201 -22.04 -19.57 -3.23
C SER A 201 -22.14 -20.84 -2.39
N VAL A 202 -23.24 -21.54 -2.52
CA VAL A 202 -23.65 -22.74 -1.75
C VAL A 202 -22.67 -23.94 -1.87
N SER A 203 -21.48 -23.76 -2.41
CA SER A 203 -20.52 -24.83 -2.72
C SER A 203 -19.14 -24.71 -2.11
N ASP A 204 -18.82 -23.66 -1.36
CA ASP A 204 -17.55 -23.60 -0.67
C ASP A 204 -17.73 -23.80 0.85
N GLU A 205 -17.82 -25.05 1.27
CA GLU A 205 -17.21 -25.47 2.52
C GLU A 205 -15.71 -25.13 2.40
N GLU A 206 -15.36 -23.87 2.61
CA GLU A 206 -13.98 -23.51 2.93
C GLU A 206 -13.66 -24.31 4.19
N VAL A 207 -12.96 -25.41 4.00
CA VAL A 207 -12.22 -26.08 5.05
C VAL A 207 -11.30 -25.00 5.61
N HIS A 208 -11.74 -24.31 6.66
CA HIS A 208 -10.95 -23.36 7.40
C HIS A 208 -9.74 -24.14 7.88
N ALA A 209 -8.60 -23.92 7.24
CA ALA A 209 -7.37 -24.55 7.68
C ALA A 209 -7.21 -24.25 9.17
N ALA A 210 -6.93 -25.28 9.97
CA ALA A 210 -6.79 -25.13 11.42
C ALA A 210 -5.80 -23.97 11.71
N PRO A 211 -6.11 -23.08 12.66
CA PRO A 211 -5.25 -21.95 12.97
C PRO A 211 -3.85 -22.44 13.37
N PRO A 212 -2.78 -21.79 12.92
CA PRO A 212 -1.42 -22.20 13.21
C PRO A 212 -1.18 -22.25 14.73
N PRO A 213 -0.30 -23.13 15.22
CA PRO A 213 -0.01 -23.22 16.64
C PRO A 213 0.51 -21.87 17.18
N THR A 214 0.16 -21.54 18.41
CA THR A 214 0.54 -20.26 19.07
C THR A 214 2.05 -20.01 19.00
N ARG A 215 2.86 -21.07 19.18
CA ARG A 215 4.32 -20.97 19.08
C ARG A 215 4.79 -20.52 17.70
N LEU A 216 4.16 -21.03 16.63
CA LEU A 216 4.47 -20.63 15.25
C LEU A 216 4.08 -19.17 14.98
N ALA A 217 2.94 -18.73 15.50
CA ALA A 217 2.50 -17.33 15.36
C ALA A 217 3.45 -16.35 16.07
N TRP A 218 3.89 -16.65 17.29
CA TRP A 218 4.87 -15.81 17.98
C TRP A 218 6.23 -15.79 17.28
N PHE A 219 6.68 -16.94 16.76
CA PHE A 219 7.89 -16.99 15.95
C PHE A 219 7.73 -16.13 14.69
N SER A 220 6.60 -16.24 14.00
CA SER A 220 6.31 -15.40 12.83
C SER A 220 6.22 -13.92 13.19
N ALA A 221 5.67 -13.56 14.33
CA ALA A 221 5.64 -12.16 14.80
C ALA A 221 7.06 -11.59 15.00
N ALA A 222 7.96 -12.38 15.60
CA ALA A 222 9.36 -11.99 15.76
C ALA A 222 10.08 -11.84 14.41
N TRP A 223 9.86 -12.77 13.48
CA TRP A 223 10.41 -12.69 12.12
C TRP A 223 9.81 -11.52 11.32
N LEU A 224 8.53 -11.22 11.49
CA LEU A 224 7.91 -10.03 10.91
C LEU A 224 8.64 -8.75 11.32
N LEU A 225 8.94 -8.60 12.61
CA LEU A 225 9.71 -7.44 13.10
C LEU A 225 11.14 -7.40 12.53
N ALA A 226 11.79 -8.55 12.40
CA ALA A 226 13.10 -8.65 11.76
C ALA A 226 13.05 -8.28 10.27
N CYS A 227 12.03 -8.74 9.54
CA CYS A 227 11.78 -8.37 8.15
C CYS A 227 11.55 -6.85 8.02
N LEU A 228 10.70 -6.29 8.89
CA LEU A 228 10.38 -4.86 8.92
C LEU A 228 11.65 -4.01 9.03
N GLY A 229 12.50 -4.30 10.03
CA GLY A 229 13.78 -3.62 10.20
C GLY A 229 14.69 -3.76 8.99
N GLY A 230 14.84 -4.97 8.45
CA GLY A 230 15.66 -5.25 7.28
C GLY A 230 15.19 -4.52 6.03
N VAL A 231 13.88 -4.54 5.75
CA VAL A 231 13.27 -3.86 4.59
C VAL A 231 13.47 -2.35 4.67
N VAL A 232 13.20 -1.73 5.82
CA VAL A 232 13.38 -0.28 6.02
C VAL A 232 14.83 0.14 5.82
N LEU A 233 15.79 -0.61 6.39
CA LEU A 233 17.22 -0.29 6.26
C LEU A 233 17.73 -0.52 4.84
N LEU A 234 17.31 -1.59 4.15
CA LEU A 234 17.66 -1.85 2.75
C LEU A 234 17.10 -0.75 1.83
N ALA A 235 15.85 -0.36 2.03
CA ALA A 235 15.24 0.69 1.24
C ALA A 235 15.93 2.05 1.46
N LYS A 236 16.25 2.39 2.72
CA LYS A 236 17.02 3.60 3.04
C LYS A 236 18.39 3.60 2.34
N MET A 237 19.05 2.46 2.30
CA MET A 237 20.37 2.33 1.65
C MET A 237 20.26 2.39 0.13
N LEU A 238 19.19 1.85 -0.47
CA LEU A 238 18.97 1.87 -1.91
C LEU A 238 18.42 3.22 -2.42
N ALA A 239 17.81 4.04 -1.57
CA ALA A 239 17.15 5.27 -1.97
C ALA A 239 18.05 6.24 -2.75
N PRO A 240 19.30 6.55 -2.33
CA PRO A 240 20.19 7.43 -3.10
C PRO A 240 20.54 6.87 -4.47
N THR A 241 20.77 5.56 -4.56
CA THR A 241 21.10 4.86 -5.81
C THR A 241 19.91 4.86 -6.76
N LEU A 242 18.70 4.63 -6.22
CA LEU A 242 17.45 4.68 -6.99
C LEU A 242 17.19 6.10 -7.52
N GLU A 243 17.35 7.11 -6.65
CA GLU A 243 17.19 8.52 -7.05
C GLU A 243 18.19 8.91 -8.14
N ALA A 244 19.47 8.55 -7.97
CA ALA A 244 20.49 8.81 -8.98
C ALA A 244 20.20 8.11 -10.30
N ALA A 245 19.71 6.87 -10.30
CA ALA A 245 19.33 6.14 -11.49
C ALA A 245 18.13 6.79 -12.21
N VAL A 246 17.10 7.20 -11.45
CA VAL A 246 15.92 7.87 -12.00
C VAL A 246 16.29 9.21 -12.64
N VAL A 247 17.05 10.04 -11.92
CA VAL A 247 17.50 11.36 -12.42
C VAL A 247 18.47 11.19 -13.59
N GLY A 248 19.38 10.22 -13.53
CA GLY A 248 20.32 9.90 -14.62
C GLY A 248 19.62 9.42 -15.90
N ALA A 249 18.44 8.82 -15.78
CA ALA A 249 17.58 8.46 -16.90
C ALA A 249 16.72 9.64 -17.41
N GLY A 250 16.88 10.84 -16.85
CA GLY A 250 16.09 12.02 -17.23
C GLY A 250 14.66 12.01 -16.70
N ALA A 251 14.33 11.11 -15.75
CA ALA A 251 12.99 10.98 -15.21
C ALA A 251 12.83 11.83 -13.91
N PRO A 252 11.62 12.31 -13.61
CA PRO A 252 11.36 13.12 -12.42
C PRO A 252 11.44 12.32 -11.13
N LYS A 253 11.85 12.96 -10.04
CA LYS A 253 11.97 12.34 -8.70
C LYS A 253 10.67 11.68 -8.20
N ALA A 254 9.51 12.15 -8.63
CA ALA A 254 8.22 11.53 -8.30
C ALA A 254 8.14 10.03 -8.69
N LEU A 255 8.91 9.60 -9.71
CA LEU A 255 8.99 8.19 -10.09
C LEU A 255 9.57 7.30 -8.98
N VAL A 256 10.43 7.85 -8.11
CA VAL A 256 10.94 7.13 -6.94
C VAL A 256 9.80 6.71 -6.01
N GLY A 257 8.85 7.61 -5.74
CA GLY A 257 7.65 7.32 -4.95
C GLY A 257 6.79 6.21 -5.57
N ILE A 258 6.63 6.22 -6.91
CA ILE A 258 5.89 5.17 -7.64
C ILE A 258 6.58 3.81 -7.49
N ILE A 259 7.90 3.76 -7.65
CA ILE A 259 8.68 2.51 -7.52
C ILE A 259 8.54 1.95 -6.09
N ILE A 260 8.71 2.81 -5.08
CA ILE A 260 8.58 2.42 -3.67
C ILE A 260 7.17 1.88 -3.40
N ALA A 261 6.13 2.64 -3.77
CA ALA A 261 4.75 2.22 -3.59
C ALA A 261 4.45 0.90 -4.31
N THR A 262 4.95 0.72 -5.54
CA THR A 262 4.76 -0.53 -6.30
C THR A 262 5.37 -1.73 -5.57
N VAL A 263 6.59 -1.61 -5.04
CA VAL A 263 7.27 -2.70 -4.31
C VAL A 263 6.50 -3.09 -3.06
N VAL A 264 6.03 -2.10 -2.30
CA VAL A 264 5.28 -2.34 -1.06
C VAL A 264 3.91 -2.96 -1.34
N LEU A 265 3.22 -2.50 -2.38
CA LEU A 265 1.86 -2.97 -2.74
C LEU A 265 1.84 -4.26 -3.58
N LEU A 266 3.01 -4.76 -4.01
CA LEU A 266 3.09 -5.93 -4.88
C LEU A 266 2.42 -7.19 -4.30
N PRO A 267 2.62 -7.55 -3.02
CA PRO A 267 2.01 -8.73 -2.42
C PRO A 267 0.48 -8.67 -2.43
N GLU A 268 -0.09 -7.54 -2.00
CA GLU A 268 -1.55 -7.32 -2.01
C GLU A 268 -2.10 -7.34 -3.44
N GLY A 269 -1.36 -6.74 -4.38
CA GLY A 269 -1.73 -6.76 -5.79
C GLY A 269 -1.80 -8.17 -6.36
N ILE A 270 -0.83 -9.03 -6.03
CA ILE A 270 -0.83 -10.44 -6.43
C ILE A 270 -2.01 -11.18 -5.80
N ALA A 271 -2.26 -10.99 -4.50
CA ALA A 271 -3.37 -11.62 -3.79
C ALA A 271 -4.73 -11.18 -4.36
N ALA A 272 -4.93 -9.89 -4.60
CA ALA A 272 -6.14 -9.34 -5.20
C ALA A 272 -6.36 -9.87 -6.62
N TYR A 273 -5.32 -9.92 -7.44
CA TYR A 273 -5.35 -10.46 -8.80
C TYR A 273 -5.73 -11.96 -8.81
N GLN A 274 -5.14 -12.77 -7.93
CA GLN A 274 -5.47 -14.19 -7.79
C GLN A 274 -6.93 -14.39 -7.36
N ALA A 275 -7.43 -13.58 -6.42
CA ALA A 275 -8.82 -13.61 -5.98
C ALA A 275 -9.79 -13.29 -7.14
N ALA A 276 -9.53 -12.24 -7.93
CA ALA A 276 -10.34 -11.88 -9.08
C ALA A 276 -10.39 -13.00 -10.13
N ARG A 277 -9.24 -13.61 -10.45
CA ARG A 277 -9.16 -14.76 -11.36
C ARG A 277 -9.87 -16.01 -10.85
N ALA A 278 -10.01 -16.15 -9.55
CA ALA A 278 -10.75 -17.24 -8.90
C ALA A 278 -12.24 -16.95 -8.74
N ASN A 279 -12.78 -15.94 -9.42
CA ASN A 279 -14.18 -15.45 -9.31
C ASN A 279 -14.56 -14.99 -7.90
N ARG A 280 -13.60 -14.46 -7.13
CA ARG A 280 -13.80 -13.89 -5.80
C ARG A 280 -13.54 -12.40 -5.82
N LEU A 281 -14.33 -11.67 -6.65
CA LEU A 281 -14.11 -10.25 -6.89
C LEU A 281 -14.32 -9.41 -5.62
N GLN A 282 -15.29 -9.79 -4.75
CA GLN A 282 -15.48 -9.14 -3.45
C GLN A 282 -14.19 -9.14 -2.61
N THR A 283 -13.54 -10.30 -2.50
CA THR A 283 -12.25 -10.44 -1.78
C THR A 283 -11.17 -9.58 -2.43
N SER A 284 -11.10 -9.57 -3.76
CA SER A 284 -10.15 -8.76 -4.53
C SER A 284 -10.30 -7.27 -4.25
N LEU A 285 -11.54 -6.75 -4.31
CA LEU A 285 -11.85 -5.35 -4.06
C LEU A 285 -11.63 -4.96 -2.59
N ASN A 286 -11.97 -5.84 -1.65
CA ASN A 286 -11.72 -5.62 -0.22
C ASN A 286 -10.21 -5.48 0.07
N LEU A 287 -9.38 -6.34 -0.54
CA LEU A 287 -7.91 -6.26 -0.40
C LEU A 287 -7.39 -4.94 -1.00
N ALA A 288 -7.79 -4.61 -2.22
CA ALA A 288 -7.33 -3.40 -2.90
C ALA A 288 -7.76 -2.12 -2.16
N LEU A 289 -9.06 -1.94 -1.93
CA LEU A 289 -9.58 -0.73 -1.31
C LEU A 289 -9.19 -0.62 0.17
N GLY A 290 -9.12 -1.75 0.89
CA GLY A 290 -8.63 -1.81 2.25
C GLY A 290 -7.17 -1.37 2.35
N SER A 291 -6.31 -1.81 1.43
CA SER A 291 -4.91 -1.39 1.35
C SER A 291 -4.78 0.11 1.05
N ALA A 292 -5.57 0.66 0.11
CA ALA A 292 -5.58 2.09 -0.17
C ALA A 292 -5.96 2.93 1.05
N LEU A 293 -7.01 2.50 1.77
CA LEU A 293 -7.48 3.18 2.98
C LEU A 293 -6.48 3.09 4.13
N ALA A 294 -5.84 1.94 4.33
CA ALA A 294 -4.80 1.77 5.34
C ALA A 294 -3.57 2.64 5.01
N SER A 295 -3.11 2.62 3.76
CA SER A 295 -1.99 3.43 3.29
C SER A 295 -2.22 4.91 3.59
N ILE A 296 -3.25 5.53 3.03
CA ILE A 296 -3.49 6.97 3.25
C ILE A 296 -3.92 7.29 4.68
N GLY A 297 -4.78 6.45 5.28
CA GLY A 297 -5.38 6.68 6.59
C GLY A 297 -4.41 6.57 7.78
N LEU A 298 -3.30 5.83 7.63
CA LEU A 298 -2.27 5.68 8.66
C LEU A 298 -0.99 6.45 8.33
N THR A 299 -0.61 6.53 7.05
CA THR A 299 0.62 7.25 6.65
C THR A 299 0.51 8.74 6.94
N ILE A 300 -0.61 9.38 6.60
CA ILE A 300 -0.79 10.82 6.83
C ILE A 300 -0.68 11.19 8.31
N PRO A 301 -1.38 10.53 9.26
CA PRO A 301 -1.18 10.78 10.68
C PRO A 301 0.26 10.53 11.16
N ALA A 302 0.92 9.49 10.68
CA ALA A 302 2.29 9.16 11.08
C ALA A 302 3.28 10.25 10.64
N VAL A 303 3.23 10.69 9.37
CA VAL A 303 4.10 11.75 8.88
C VAL A 303 3.75 13.11 9.48
N ALA A 304 2.49 13.34 9.83
CA ALA A 304 2.08 14.53 10.58
C ALA A 304 2.75 14.59 11.96
N ILE A 305 2.81 13.48 12.68
CA ILE A 305 3.53 13.38 13.96
C ILE A 305 5.01 13.73 13.78
N VAL A 306 5.66 13.18 12.74
CA VAL A 306 7.07 13.49 12.44
C VAL A 306 7.25 14.97 12.13
N SER A 307 6.39 15.54 11.27
CA SER A 307 6.42 16.96 10.91
C SER A 307 6.26 17.87 12.14
N LEU A 308 5.31 17.57 13.02
CA LEU A 308 5.08 18.33 14.24
C LEU A 308 6.25 18.19 15.24
N ALA A 309 6.89 17.03 15.31
CA ALA A 309 8.01 16.77 16.20
C ALA A 309 9.32 17.43 15.71
N THR A 310 9.54 17.48 14.40
CA THR A 310 10.75 18.05 13.79
C THR A 310 10.63 19.54 13.46
N GLY A 311 9.40 20.07 13.39
CA GLY A 311 9.12 21.42 12.94
C GLY A 311 9.21 21.62 11.43
N TRP A 312 9.34 20.55 10.64
CA TRP A 312 9.38 20.65 9.17
C TRP A 312 7.99 20.88 8.60
N THR A 313 7.87 21.80 7.66
CA THR A 313 6.59 22.05 6.97
C THR A 313 6.35 20.95 5.95
N LEU A 314 5.31 20.13 6.18
CA LEU A 314 4.94 19.03 5.29
C LEU A 314 4.15 19.53 4.09
N SER A 315 4.66 19.28 2.88
CA SER A 315 3.98 19.57 1.62
C SER A 315 3.06 18.41 1.23
N LEU A 316 1.76 18.54 1.48
CA LEU A 316 0.76 17.49 1.22
C LEU A 316 -0.06 17.71 -0.06
N GLY A 317 -0.25 18.98 -0.48
CA GLY A 317 -1.05 19.28 -1.66
C GLY A 317 -0.37 18.81 -2.95
N ILE A 318 -1.10 18.04 -3.74
CA ILE A 318 -0.67 17.60 -5.09
C ILE A 318 -0.89 18.72 -6.12
N ASP A 319 -0.17 18.66 -7.24
CA ASP A 319 -0.31 19.61 -8.34
C ASP A 319 -1.68 19.50 -9.05
N ILE A 320 -1.97 20.45 -9.93
CA ILE A 320 -3.26 20.51 -10.65
C ILE A 320 -3.46 19.27 -11.51
N LYS A 321 -2.43 18.80 -12.22
CA LYS A 321 -2.49 17.60 -13.07
C LYS A 321 -2.83 16.37 -12.21
N SER A 322 -2.13 16.17 -11.11
CA SER A 322 -2.36 15.07 -10.17
C SER A 322 -3.74 15.16 -9.52
N THR A 323 -4.22 16.38 -9.23
CA THR A 323 -5.60 16.61 -8.73
C THR A 323 -6.65 16.16 -9.76
N VAL A 324 -6.48 16.51 -11.03
CA VAL A 324 -7.38 16.08 -12.12
C VAL A 324 -7.40 14.55 -12.23
N LEU A 325 -6.22 13.91 -12.22
CA LEU A 325 -6.13 12.45 -12.29
C LEU A 325 -6.74 11.75 -11.08
N LEU A 326 -6.55 12.30 -9.86
CA LEU A 326 -7.16 11.76 -8.65
C LEU A 326 -8.69 11.85 -8.70
N LEU A 327 -9.23 13.02 -9.05
CA LEU A 327 -10.67 13.22 -9.17
C LEU A 327 -11.27 12.32 -10.25
N LEU A 328 -10.63 12.22 -11.43
CA LEU A 328 -11.05 11.32 -12.49
C LEU A 328 -11.06 9.86 -11.99
N SER A 329 -10.02 9.43 -11.29
CA SER A 329 -9.92 8.08 -10.75
C SER A 329 -11.03 7.77 -9.75
N ILE A 330 -11.35 8.70 -8.84
CA ILE A 330 -12.43 8.55 -7.86
C ILE A 330 -13.79 8.49 -8.57
N ILE A 331 -14.05 9.38 -9.55
CA ILE A 331 -15.30 9.39 -10.32
C ILE A 331 -15.46 8.07 -11.08
N VAL A 332 -14.42 7.65 -11.81
CA VAL A 332 -14.48 6.41 -12.60
C VAL A 332 -14.60 5.20 -11.69
N ALA A 333 -13.90 5.14 -10.55
CA ALA A 333 -14.06 4.05 -9.59
C ALA A 333 -15.48 3.99 -9.03
N THR A 334 -16.08 5.14 -8.70
CA THR A 334 -17.47 5.22 -8.22
C THR A 334 -18.46 4.75 -9.28
N LEU A 335 -18.29 5.15 -10.54
CA LEU A 335 -19.14 4.71 -11.64
C LEU A 335 -18.93 3.23 -11.99
N SER A 336 -17.70 2.76 -12.04
CA SER A 336 -17.35 1.39 -12.39
C SER A 336 -17.81 0.38 -11.35
N LEU A 337 -17.72 0.75 -10.07
CA LEU A 337 -18.03 -0.13 -8.94
C LEU A 337 -19.38 0.19 -8.29
N GLY A 338 -20.10 1.19 -8.77
CA GLY A 338 -21.39 1.60 -8.22
C GLY A 338 -22.57 0.70 -8.57
N THR A 339 -22.40 -0.23 -9.53
CA THR A 339 -23.47 -1.12 -10.01
C THR A 339 -23.49 -2.51 -9.36
N GLY A 340 -22.44 -2.86 -8.59
CA GLY A 340 -22.25 -4.21 -8.04
C GLY A 340 -21.89 -5.27 -9.09
N ARG A 341 -21.64 -4.86 -10.34
CA ARG A 341 -21.24 -5.74 -11.46
C ARG A 341 -20.17 -5.08 -12.30
N THR A 342 -19.27 -5.87 -12.83
CA THR A 342 -18.20 -5.38 -13.71
C THR A 342 -17.90 -6.32 -14.85
N THR A 343 -17.33 -5.74 -15.91
CA THR A 343 -16.89 -6.43 -17.12
C THR A 343 -15.46 -5.99 -17.46
N VAL A 344 -14.92 -6.51 -18.55
CA VAL A 344 -13.61 -6.12 -19.12
C VAL A 344 -13.51 -4.60 -19.34
N MET A 345 -14.63 -3.93 -19.71
CA MET A 345 -14.62 -2.51 -20.07
C MET A 345 -14.17 -1.63 -18.90
N GLN A 346 -14.70 -1.86 -17.69
CA GLN A 346 -14.30 -1.10 -16.51
C GLN A 346 -12.80 -1.29 -16.19
N GLY A 347 -12.32 -2.55 -16.27
CA GLY A 347 -10.91 -2.83 -16.09
C GLY A 347 -10.01 -2.09 -17.08
N THR A 348 -10.41 -2.07 -18.36
CA THR A 348 -9.67 -1.35 -19.42
C THR A 348 -9.63 0.16 -19.14
N VAL A 349 -10.75 0.79 -18.76
CA VAL A 349 -10.80 2.23 -18.44
C VAL A 349 -9.83 2.57 -17.30
N HIS A 350 -9.83 1.80 -16.23
CA HIS A 350 -8.90 2.00 -15.11
C HIS A 350 -7.44 1.88 -15.55
N LEU A 351 -7.10 0.85 -16.35
CA LEU A 351 -5.73 0.67 -16.83
C LEU A 351 -5.27 1.77 -17.77
N VAL A 352 -6.18 2.33 -18.58
CA VAL A 352 -5.87 3.51 -19.43
C VAL A 352 -5.56 4.72 -18.57
N ILE A 353 -6.34 4.98 -17.51
CA ILE A 353 -6.04 6.08 -16.56
C ILE A 353 -4.69 5.84 -15.88
N PHE A 354 -4.38 4.60 -15.50
CA PHE A 354 -3.08 4.26 -14.92
C PHE A 354 -1.94 4.50 -15.90
N ALA A 355 -2.09 4.11 -17.17
CA ALA A 355 -1.10 4.38 -18.20
C ALA A 355 -0.90 5.88 -18.44
N VAL A 356 -1.98 6.68 -18.44
CA VAL A 356 -1.90 8.15 -18.54
C VAL A 356 -1.18 8.73 -17.33
N TYR A 357 -1.47 8.25 -16.12
CA TYR A 357 -0.76 8.66 -14.90
C TYR A 357 0.75 8.41 -15.01
N LEU A 358 1.17 7.19 -15.40
CA LEU A 358 2.59 6.85 -15.56
C LEU A 358 3.24 7.70 -16.65
N PHE A 359 2.58 7.82 -17.81
CA PHE A 359 3.10 8.61 -18.93
C PHE A 359 3.28 10.09 -18.53
N THR A 360 2.26 10.71 -17.93
CA THR A 360 2.32 12.13 -17.56
C THR A 360 3.20 12.39 -16.33
N THR A 361 3.61 11.34 -15.60
CA THR A 361 4.64 11.45 -14.59
C THR A 361 6.03 11.52 -15.23
N ILE A 362 6.26 10.76 -16.30
CA ILE A 362 7.56 10.72 -17.01
C ILE A 362 7.70 11.92 -17.95
N VAL A 363 6.61 12.29 -18.63
CA VAL A 363 6.52 13.41 -19.56
C VAL A 363 5.48 14.40 -19.03
N PRO A 364 5.90 15.32 -18.13
CA PRO A 364 4.99 16.22 -17.42
C PRO A 364 4.38 17.33 -18.29
#